data_0fa6d635b511a0549770c6e2e93dd6ed
#
_entry.id   0fa6d635b511a0549770c6e2e93dd6ed
#
_cell.length_a   1.000
_cell.length_b   1.000
_cell.length_c   1.000
_cell.angle_alpha   90.00
_cell.angle_beta   90.00
_cell.angle_gamma   90.00
#
_symmetry.space_group_name_H-M   'P 1'
#
loop_
_entity.id
_entity.type
_entity.pdbx_description
1 polymer ?
#
loop_
_entity_poly.entity_id
_entity_poly.type
_entity_poly.pdbx_seq_one_letter_code
_entity_poly.pdbx_strand_id
1 'polypeptide(L)'
;ARQTLSLEGKWLTPMYTPGFAPPEQYAGRERLGPWSDIYAVGATLFACLAGMAPQSADMRTENDRYVSATRIWAGKYSRAFLQTIDWCLELDPLMRPQSVFALQKVLQGQRQPVVHRDPPLWMRLQDTARRWLRRDVTD
;
A
#
# COMPACT_ATOMS: atom_id res chain seq x y z
N ALA A 1 3.00 12.62 7.31
CA ALA A 1 3.52 13.82 7.99
C ALA A 1 3.29 15.07 7.14
N ARG A 2 2.53 16.03 7.63
CA ARG A 2 2.36 17.34 6.98
C ARG A 2 3.68 18.07 7.00
N GLN A 3 4.11 18.53 5.84
CA GLN A 3 5.26 19.41 5.76
C GLN A 3 4.90 20.80 6.31
N THR A 4 5.60 21.21 7.31
CA THR A 4 5.58 22.60 7.78
C THR A 4 6.32 23.49 6.78
N LEU A 5 5.77 24.66 6.50
CA LEU A 5 6.50 25.73 5.82
C LEU A 5 7.69 26.13 6.68
N SER A 6 8.86 26.29 6.07
CA SER A 6 9.98 26.94 6.77
C SER A 6 9.62 28.39 7.08
N LEU A 7 10.20 28.97 8.11
CA LEU A 7 10.03 30.39 8.48
C LEU A 7 10.35 31.37 7.33
N GLU A 8 11.03 30.92 6.28
CA GLU A 8 11.37 31.69 5.08
C GLU A 8 10.38 31.49 3.92
N GLY A 9 9.24 30.83 4.12
CA GLY A 9 8.23 30.61 3.09
C GLY A 9 8.62 29.60 2.00
N LYS A 10 9.78 28.96 2.09
CA LYS A 10 10.20 27.89 1.17
C LYS A 10 9.57 26.56 1.55
N TRP A 11 9.03 25.85 0.57
CA TRP A 11 8.55 24.50 0.78
C TRP A 11 9.72 23.56 1.08
N LEU A 12 9.65 22.87 2.20
CA LEU A 12 10.62 21.82 2.51
C LEU A 12 10.48 20.68 1.50
N THR A 13 11.60 20.12 1.09
CA THR A 13 11.62 18.91 0.26
C THR A 13 10.85 17.79 0.97
N PRO A 14 9.96 17.08 0.28
CA PRO A 14 9.27 15.95 0.88
C PRO A 14 10.27 14.93 1.40
N MET A 15 10.22 14.67 2.69
CA MET A 15 10.98 13.57 3.29
C MET A 15 10.00 12.42 3.54
N TYR A 16 10.32 11.25 3.01
CA TYR A 16 9.58 10.03 3.23
C TYR A 16 10.53 8.85 3.41
N THR A 17 10.09 7.89 4.19
CA THR A 17 10.88 6.68 4.45
C THR A 17 10.46 5.60 3.45
N PRO A 18 11.38 5.12 2.59
CA PRO A 18 11.08 4.04 1.66
C PRO A 18 10.48 2.82 2.38
N GLY A 19 9.49 2.21 1.77
CA GLY A 19 8.73 1.10 2.34
C GLY A 19 7.53 1.52 3.20
N PHE A 20 7.53 2.72 3.80
CA PHE A 20 6.43 3.22 4.63
C PHE A 20 5.57 4.28 3.91
N ALA A 21 6.15 4.98 2.95
CA ALA A 21 5.46 5.98 2.16
C ALA A 21 4.56 5.33 1.09
N PRO A 22 3.29 5.76 0.93
CA PRO A 22 2.38 5.26 -0.09
C PRO A 22 2.71 5.80 -1.49
N PRO A 23 2.20 5.17 -2.57
CA PRO A 23 2.48 5.59 -3.95
C PRO A 23 2.13 7.04 -4.24
N GLU A 24 1.02 7.53 -3.72
CA GLU A 24 0.55 8.90 -3.93
C GLU A 24 1.48 9.96 -3.31
N GLN A 25 2.32 9.58 -2.35
CA GLN A 25 3.31 10.47 -1.78
C GLN A 25 4.51 10.70 -2.73
N TYR A 26 4.77 9.74 -3.62
CA TYR A 26 5.76 9.88 -4.69
C TYR A 26 5.21 10.64 -5.91
N ALA A 27 3.90 10.48 -6.18
CA ALA A 27 3.25 11.03 -7.37
C ALA A 27 2.81 12.51 -7.25
N GLY A 28 2.86 13.10 -6.06
CA GLY A 28 2.46 14.49 -5.80
C GLY A 28 1.37 14.63 -4.73
N ARG A 29 1.19 15.88 -4.23
CA ARG A 29 0.43 16.16 -3.01
C ARG A 29 -1.09 16.12 -3.17
N GLU A 30 -1.60 16.15 -4.39
CA GLU A 30 -3.03 16.32 -4.67
C GLU A 30 -3.88 15.11 -4.25
N ARG A 31 -3.25 13.96 -4.02
CA ARG A 31 -3.91 12.69 -3.69
C ARG A 31 -3.72 12.25 -2.24
N LEU A 32 -3.11 13.07 -1.41
CA LEU A 32 -2.89 12.73 0.00
C LEU A 32 -4.19 12.80 0.78
N GLY A 33 -4.39 11.83 1.67
CA GLY A 33 -5.56 11.75 2.52
C GLY A 33 -5.35 10.81 3.70
N PRO A 34 -6.39 10.54 4.50
CA PRO A 34 -6.32 9.60 5.63
C PRO A 34 -5.82 8.20 5.22
N TRP A 35 -6.12 7.79 4.00
CA TRP A 35 -5.65 6.53 3.42
C TRP A 35 -4.13 6.46 3.24
N SER A 36 -3.44 7.62 3.17
CA SER A 36 -1.97 7.67 3.09
C SER A 36 -1.31 7.29 4.42
N ASP A 37 -1.85 7.79 5.52
CA ASP A 37 -1.40 7.40 6.86
C ASP A 37 -1.75 5.93 7.16
N ILE A 38 -2.89 5.46 6.67
CA ILE A 38 -3.31 4.05 6.79
C ILE A 38 -2.32 3.11 6.09
N TYR A 39 -1.78 3.49 4.93
CA TYR A 39 -0.71 2.71 4.29
C TYR A 39 0.52 2.63 5.18
N ALA A 40 0.94 3.75 5.76
CA ALA A 40 2.09 3.78 6.68
C ALA A 40 1.86 2.91 7.93
N VAL A 41 0.63 2.87 8.46
CA VAL A 41 0.24 1.95 9.54
C VAL A 41 0.37 0.49 9.10
N GLY A 42 -0.15 0.13 7.92
CA GLY A 42 -0.02 -1.21 7.35
C GLY A 42 1.44 -1.62 7.19
N ALA A 43 2.28 -0.72 6.65
CA ALA A 43 3.72 -0.95 6.49
C ALA A 43 4.44 -1.12 7.83
N THR A 44 4.03 -0.36 8.84
CA THR A 44 4.57 -0.50 10.21
C THR A 44 4.20 -1.85 10.82
N LEU A 45 2.94 -2.25 10.72
CA LEU A 45 2.50 -3.57 11.20
C LEU A 45 3.24 -4.70 10.47
N PHE A 46 3.39 -4.60 9.15
CA PHE A 46 4.17 -5.55 8.37
C PHE A 46 5.63 -5.61 8.86
N ALA A 47 6.26 -4.45 9.03
CA ALA A 47 7.65 -4.37 9.50
C ALA A 47 7.84 -4.96 10.90
N CYS A 48 6.87 -4.78 11.80
CA CYS A 48 6.89 -5.40 13.13
C CYS A 48 6.89 -6.94 13.06
N LEU A 49 6.23 -7.52 12.06
CA LEU A 49 6.18 -8.97 11.88
C LEU A 49 7.39 -9.50 11.11
N ALA A 50 7.86 -8.75 10.11
CA ALA A 50 8.94 -9.16 9.21
C ALA A 50 10.33 -8.83 9.73
N GLY A 51 10.47 -7.89 10.66
CA GLY A 51 11.75 -7.32 11.07
C GLY A 51 12.35 -6.34 10.04
N MET A 52 11.64 -6.05 8.95
CA MET A 52 12.08 -5.17 7.86
C MET A 52 10.87 -4.54 7.17
N ALA A 53 11.06 -3.37 6.57
CA ALA A 53 10.02 -2.70 5.80
C ALA A 53 9.59 -3.53 4.59
N PRO A 54 8.32 -3.44 4.14
CA PRO A 54 7.91 -4.00 2.85
C PRO A 54 8.63 -3.29 1.70
N GLN A 55 8.55 -3.89 0.50
CA GLN A 55 9.04 -3.25 -0.73
C GLN A 55 8.43 -1.84 -0.86
N SER A 56 9.25 -0.85 -1.21
CA SER A 56 8.78 0.54 -1.33
C SER A 56 7.72 0.69 -2.44
N ALA A 57 6.80 1.61 -2.24
CA ALA A 57 5.62 1.72 -3.09
C ALA A 57 5.93 2.15 -4.53
N ASP A 58 6.96 2.94 -4.75
CA ASP A 58 7.48 3.27 -6.08
C ASP A 58 7.95 2.01 -6.83
N MET A 59 8.77 1.19 -6.19
CA MET A 59 9.20 -0.10 -6.75
C MET A 59 8.03 -1.06 -6.97
N ARG A 60 7.04 -1.09 -6.05
CA ARG A 60 5.84 -1.91 -6.22
C ARG A 60 5.01 -1.47 -7.43
N THR A 61 4.95 -0.18 -7.71
CA THR A 61 4.23 0.35 -8.87
C THR A 61 4.86 -0.10 -10.18
N GLU A 62 6.18 -0.24 -10.21
CA GLU A 62 6.91 -0.73 -11.39
C GLU A 62 6.84 -2.26 -11.51
N ASN A 63 7.14 -2.95 -10.42
CA ASN A 63 7.16 -4.42 -10.35
C ASN A 63 6.78 -4.87 -8.94
N ASP A 64 5.49 -5.15 -8.72
CA ASP A 64 5.00 -5.56 -7.41
C ASP A 64 5.43 -7.00 -7.07
N ARG A 65 6.36 -7.10 -6.13
CA ARG A 65 6.82 -8.36 -5.53
C ARG A 65 6.31 -8.54 -4.11
N TYR A 66 5.33 -7.74 -3.70
CA TYR A 66 4.74 -7.86 -2.38
C TYR A 66 4.09 -9.23 -2.22
N VAL A 67 4.50 -9.94 -1.18
CA VAL A 67 3.84 -11.16 -0.76
C VAL A 67 2.92 -10.83 0.40
N SER A 68 1.65 -11.19 0.28
CA SER A 68 0.63 -10.85 1.28
C SER A 68 0.98 -11.39 2.67
N ALA A 69 0.69 -10.59 3.69
CA ALA A 69 0.85 -10.98 5.09
C ALA A 69 0.08 -12.26 5.41
N THR A 70 -1.12 -12.41 4.84
CA THR A 70 -1.95 -13.62 4.95
C THR A 70 -1.25 -14.87 4.45
N ARG A 71 -0.37 -14.75 3.48
CA ARG A 71 0.39 -15.88 2.92
C ARG A 71 1.65 -16.18 3.74
N ILE A 72 2.41 -15.12 4.12
CA ILE A 72 3.69 -15.28 4.84
C ILE A 72 3.48 -15.86 6.23
N TRP A 73 2.48 -15.36 6.96
CA TRP A 73 2.25 -15.67 8.36
C TRP A 73 0.97 -16.49 8.60
N ALA A 74 0.53 -17.23 7.59
CA ALA A 74 -0.61 -18.14 7.73
C ALA A 74 -0.45 -19.05 8.96
N GLY A 75 -1.45 -19.09 9.83
CA GLY A 75 -1.45 -19.90 11.05
C GLY A 75 -0.64 -19.33 12.22
N LYS A 76 0.17 -18.27 12.04
CA LYS A 76 0.93 -17.63 13.13
C LYS A 76 0.15 -16.52 13.83
N TYR A 77 -0.69 -15.81 13.08
CA TYR A 77 -1.53 -14.72 13.56
C TYR A 77 -2.96 -14.90 13.08
N SER A 78 -3.89 -14.18 13.69
CA SER A 78 -5.30 -14.25 13.25
C SER A 78 -5.43 -13.82 11.79
N ARG A 79 -6.26 -14.54 11.03
CA ARG A 79 -6.50 -14.24 9.62
C ARG A 79 -7.00 -12.81 9.41
N ALA A 80 -7.90 -12.34 10.27
CA ALA A 80 -8.44 -10.98 10.21
C ALA A 80 -7.36 -9.92 10.38
N PHE A 81 -6.40 -10.11 11.28
CA PHE A 81 -5.28 -9.20 11.47
C PHE A 81 -4.37 -9.16 10.25
N LEU A 82 -4.01 -10.31 9.69
CA LEU A 82 -3.16 -10.39 8.49
C LEU A 82 -3.86 -9.77 7.27
N GLN A 83 -5.16 -10.03 7.10
CA GLN A 83 -5.98 -9.41 6.05
C GLN A 83 -6.06 -7.87 6.22
N THR A 84 -6.05 -7.38 7.45
CA THR A 84 -6.02 -5.94 7.71
C THR A 84 -4.72 -5.31 7.25
N ILE A 85 -3.58 -5.97 7.47
CA ILE A 85 -2.28 -5.52 6.96
C ILE A 85 -2.30 -5.45 5.43
N ASP A 86 -2.75 -6.52 4.77
CA ASP A 86 -2.84 -6.59 3.31
C ASP A 86 -3.75 -5.48 2.77
N TRP A 87 -4.91 -5.24 3.41
CA TRP A 87 -5.85 -4.19 3.03
C TRP A 87 -5.26 -2.78 3.15
N CYS A 88 -4.49 -2.51 4.20
CA CYS A 88 -3.80 -1.23 4.36
C CYS A 88 -2.71 -1.01 3.30
N LEU A 89 -2.09 -2.08 2.82
CA LEU A 89 -0.98 -2.05 1.86
C LEU A 89 -1.40 -2.11 0.39
N GLU A 90 -2.70 -1.96 0.09
CA GLU A 90 -3.18 -1.81 -1.28
C GLU A 90 -2.52 -0.60 -1.96
N LEU A 91 -2.09 -0.76 -3.23
CA LEU A 91 -1.44 0.33 -3.96
C LEU A 91 -2.43 1.42 -4.34
N ASP A 92 -3.66 1.05 -4.70
CA ASP A 92 -4.73 2.02 -4.96
C ASP A 92 -5.27 2.57 -3.63
N PRO A 93 -5.16 3.89 -3.37
CA PRO A 93 -5.66 4.49 -2.14
C PRO A 93 -7.16 4.30 -1.94
N LEU A 94 -7.95 4.18 -3.00
CA LEU A 94 -9.40 3.96 -2.91
C LEU A 94 -9.77 2.55 -2.44
N MET A 95 -8.85 1.61 -2.58
CA MET A 95 -9.03 0.23 -2.15
C MET A 95 -8.66 -0.01 -0.68
N ARG A 96 -8.03 0.97 -0.03
CA ARG A 96 -7.66 0.92 1.40
C ARG A 96 -8.83 1.29 2.32
N PRO A 97 -8.71 1.09 3.64
CA PRO A 97 -9.61 1.73 4.60
C PRO A 97 -9.64 3.25 4.35
N GLN A 98 -10.84 3.83 4.20
CA GLN A 98 -10.98 5.25 3.84
C GLN A 98 -10.91 6.19 5.05
N SER A 99 -10.87 5.64 6.27
CA SER A 99 -10.73 6.41 7.50
C SER A 99 -10.08 5.58 8.59
N VAL A 100 -9.44 6.26 9.56
CA VAL A 100 -8.90 5.62 10.76
C VAL A 100 -10.01 4.90 11.54
N PHE A 101 -11.23 5.45 11.56
CA PHE A 101 -12.36 4.84 12.21
C PHE A 101 -12.76 3.50 11.56
N ALA A 102 -12.73 3.41 10.22
CA ALA A 102 -12.97 2.15 9.51
C ALA A 102 -11.92 1.09 9.86
N LEU A 103 -10.64 1.48 9.92
CA LEU A 103 -9.55 0.61 10.32
C LEU A 103 -9.70 0.16 11.78
N GLN A 104 -10.02 1.08 12.68
CA GLN A 104 -10.22 0.79 14.10
C GLN A 104 -11.33 -0.25 14.34
N LYS A 105 -12.46 -0.12 13.63
CA LYS A 105 -13.55 -1.10 13.72
C LYS A 105 -13.12 -2.52 13.33
N VAL A 106 -12.27 -2.63 12.31
CA VAL A 106 -11.75 -3.93 11.88
C VAL A 106 -10.78 -4.49 12.92
N LEU A 107 -9.88 -3.68 13.45
CA LEU A 107 -8.93 -4.11 14.50
C LEU A 107 -9.64 -4.52 15.79
N GLN A 108 -10.78 -3.92 16.09
CA GLN A 108 -11.63 -4.29 17.24
C GLN A 108 -12.54 -5.50 16.98
N GLY A 109 -12.48 -6.08 15.79
CA GLY A 109 -13.33 -7.20 15.40
C GLY A 109 -14.79 -6.86 15.13
N GLN A 110 -15.14 -5.56 15.10
CA GLN A 110 -16.51 -5.08 14.85
C GLN A 110 -16.88 -5.12 13.35
N ARG A 111 -15.91 -5.25 12.48
CA ARG A 111 -16.07 -5.35 11.02
C ARG A 111 -15.01 -6.29 10.46
N GLN A 112 -15.38 -7.02 9.41
CA GLN A 112 -14.38 -7.81 8.66
C GLN A 112 -13.57 -6.90 7.73
N PRO A 113 -12.26 -7.18 7.56
CA PRO A 113 -11.45 -6.49 6.56
C PRO A 113 -11.99 -6.77 5.15
N VAL A 114 -11.88 -5.78 4.28
CA VAL A 114 -12.21 -5.97 2.87
C VAL A 114 -11.05 -6.72 2.23
N VAL A 115 -11.34 -7.91 1.71
CA VAL A 115 -10.36 -8.74 0.99
C VAL A 115 -10.55 -8.49 -0.49
N HIS A 116 -9.63 -7.77 -1.10
CA HIS A 116 -9.55 -7.73 -2.54
C HIS A 116 -8.88 -9.02 -2.99
N ARG A 117 -9.64 -9.85 -3.70
CA ARG A 117 -9.07 -11.06 -4.30
C ARG A 117 -8.11 -10.61 -5.40
N ASP A 118 -6.89 -11.08 -5.34
CA ASP A 118 -5.98 -10.94 -6.46
C ASP A 118 -6.72 -11.39 -7.74
N PRO A 119 -6.66 -10.62 -8.82
CA PRO A 119 -7.23 -11.09 -10.07
C PRO A 119 -6.59 -12.43 -10.42
N PRO A 120 -7.38 -13.38 -10.94
CA PRO A 120 -6.89 -14.72 -11.26
C PRO A 120 -5.68 -14.61 -12.19
N LEU A 121 -4.73 -15.53 -12.06
CA LEU A 121 -3.44 -15.55 -12.78
C LEU A 121 -3.58 -15.27 -14.29
N TRP A 122 -4.66 -15.72 -14.93
CA TRP A 122 -4.91 -15.46 -16.34
C TRP A 122 -5.17 -13.98 -16.67
N MET A 123 -5.79 -13.20 -15.76
CA MET A 123 -5.93 -11.72 -15.92
C MET A 123 -4.58 -11.02 -15.81
N ARG A 124 -3.74 -11.45 -14.88
CA ARG A 124 -2.38 -10.90 -14.71
C ARG A 124 -1.51 -11.19 -15.95
N LEU A 125 -1.67 -12.37 -16.56
CA LEU A 125 -0.98 -12.75 -17.79
C LEU A 125 -1.47 -11.95 -19.00
N GLN A 126 -2.76 -11.61 -19.08
CA GLN A 126 -3.30 -10.77 -20.16
C GLN A 126 -2.77 -9.32 -20.09
N ASP A 127 -2.63 -8.76 -18.90
CA ASP A 127 -2.07 -7.41 -18.72
C ASP A 127 -0.57 -7.38 -19.08
N THR A 128 0.15 -8.43 -18.78
CA THR A 128 1.56 -8.58 -19.16
C THR A 128 1.69 -8.71 -20.70
N ALA A 129 0.83 -9.51 -21.31
CA ALA A 129 0.80 -9.67 -22.78
C ALA A 129 0.41 -8.37 -23.51
N ARG A 130 -0.56 -7.61 -22.96
CA ARG A 130 -0.96 -6.31 -23.51
C ARG A 130 0.13 -5.25 -23.39
N ARG A 131 0.95 -5.29 -22.33
CA ARG A 131 2.12 -4.40 -22.17
C ARG A 131 3.23 -4.76 -23.17
N TRP A 132 3.41 -6.05 -23.46
CA TRP A 132 4.38 -6.53 -24.46
C TRP A 132 3.99 -6.09 -25.88
N LEU A 133 2.75 -6.28 -26.27
CA LEU A 133 2.23 -5.90 -27.59
C LEU A 133 2.23 -4.37 -27.85
N ARG A 134 2.25 -3.53 -26.80
CA ARG A 134 2.36 -2.07 -26.97
C ARG A 134 3.80 -1.58 -27.16
N ARG A 135 4.80 -2.38 -26.82
CA ARG A 135 6.22 -2.02 -27.03
C ARG A 135 6.67 -2.19 -28.47
N ASP A 136 6.03 -3.07 -29.23
CA ASP A 136 6.42 -3.38 -30.61
C ASP A 136 5.77 -2.47 -31.67
N VAL A 137 5.02 -1.42 -31.27
CA VAL A 137 4.32 -0.50 -32.18
C VAL A 137 4.99 0.89 -32.24
N THR A 138 6.12 1.08 -31.56
CA THR A 138 6.84 2.37 -31.50
C THR A 138 8.30 2.29 -31.97
N ASP A 139 8.63 1.39 -32.88
CA ASP A 139 9.84 1.43 -33.71
C ASP A 139 9.49 1.64 -35.17
#